data_b72e56df93dbcc3f3f508f370feafe1b
#
_entry.id   b72e56df93dbcc3f3f508f370feafe1b
#
_cell.length_a   1.000
_cell.length_b   1.000
_cell.length_c   1.000
_cell.angle_alpha   90.00
_cell.angle_beta   90.00
_cell.angle_gamma   90.00
#
_symmetry.space_group_name_H-M   'P 1'
#
loop_
_entity.id
_entity.type
_entity.pdbx_description
1 polymer ?
#
loop_
_entity_poly.entity_id
_entity_poly.type
_entity_poly.pdbx_seq_one_letter_code
_entity_poly.pdbx_strand_id
1 'polypeptide(L)'
;MTNVYAVGVGPGSPKYVTEIVKQVVLDCDVVIGYKYTLQTIEAFLKGKEIHEVTMKNQEDAYQKVAKSLGQKKLVVPFTGDVNFSESEVVDRLIEIFGNITIIPGISATQVAASKAQVPLDRSKVITMHITTPIEGKKLELQRAILDGFSVVLVPRPWPRDPSKHFMQSEIAQYLRKNGFDTKNMKVFVYEFLTTDKETEFVGVMSDLEGKEFSDLSVMVINQHKLESYINF
;
A
#
# COMPACT_ATOMS: atom_id res chain seq x y z
N MET A 1 9.00 22.95 16.22
CA MET A 1 8.09 22.44 15.17
C MET A 1 8.91 21.50 14.33
N THR A 2 8.36 20.38 13.93
CA THR A 2 9.05 19.42 13.07
C THR A 2 9.09 19.94 11.66
N ASN A 3 10.27 19.85 11.02
CA ASN A 3 10.43 20.24 9.61
C ASN A 3 10.41 19.03 8.66
N VAL A 4 10.05 17.85 9.16
CA VAL A 4 10.04 16.60 8.39
C VAL A 4 8.62 16.04 8.32
N TYR A 5 8.13 15.81 7.12
CA TYR A 5 6.78 15.36 6.83
C TYR A 5 6.81 14.05 6.05
N ALA A 6 6.18 13.00 6.58
CA ALA A 6 5.87 11.78 5.86
C ALA A 6 4.44 11.90 5.31
N VAL A 7 4.26 11.88 4.00
CA VAL A 7 2.96 12.19 3.39
C VAL A 7 2.48 11.08 2.45
N GLY A 8 1.20 10.70 2.55
CA GLY A 8 0.58 9.76 1.64
C GLY A 8 0.12 10.46 0.36
N VAL A 9 0.71 10.09 -0.80
CA VAL A 9 0.40 10.75 -2.07
C VAL A 9 -0.71 10.06 -2.87
N GLY A 10 -1.41 9.13 -2.26
CA GLY A 10 -2.49 8.40 -2.92
C GLY A 10 -2.00 7.20 -3.76
N PRO A 11 -2.94 6.43 -4.36
CA PRO A 11 -2.66 5.12 -4.94
C PRO A 11 -2.02 5.15 -6.34
N GLY A 12 -1.72 6.33 -6.90
CA GLY A 12 -1.04 6.45 -8.19
C GLY A 12 -1.42 7.69 -8.98
N SER A 13 -2.71 8.02 -9.12
CA SER A 13 -3.14 9.22 -9.86
C SER A 13 -2.99 10.50 -9.04
N PRO A 14 -2.47 11.60 -9.62
CA PRO A 14 -2.44 12.92 -8.98
C PRO A 14 -3.81 13.43 -8.50
N LYS A 15 -4.91 12.93 -9.06
CA LYS A 15 -6.28 13.27 -8.64
C LYS A 15 -6.62 12.80 -7.22
N TYR A 16 -5.87 11.83 -6.71
CA TYR A 16 -6.04 11.26 -5.36
C TYR A 16 -5.09 11.87 -4.33
N VAL A 17 -4.23 12.80 -4.72
CA VAL A 17 -3.41 13.57 -3.78
C VAL A 17 -4.32 14.56 -3.05
N THR A 18 -4.36 14.47 -1.72
CA THR A 18 -5.20 15.36 -0.91
C THR A 18 -4.68 16.79 -0.96
N GLU A 19 -5.58 17.76 -0.76
CA GLU A 19 -5.20 19.19 -0.81
C GLU A 19 -4.14 19.54 0.24
N ILE A 20 -4.24 18.98 1.43
CA ILE A 20 -3.24 19.22 2.48
C ILE A 20 -1.85 18.70 2.07
N VAL A 21 -1.77 17.54 1.41
CA VAL A 21 -0.49 17.00 0.91
C VAL A 21 0.09 17.90 -0.17
N LYS A 22 -0.73 18.39 -1.12
CA LYS A 22 -0.29 19.36 -2.14
C LYS A 22 0.32 20.61 -1.51
N GLN A 23 -0.37 21.20 -0.53
CA GLN A 23 0.12 22.39 0.17
C GLN A 23 1.45 22.14 0.87
N VAL A 24 1.59 21.02 1.59
CA VAL A 24 2.84 20.67 2.29
C VAL A 24 3.98 20.42 1.29
N VAL A 25 3.72 19.76 0.16
CA VAL A 25 4.72 19.58 -0.90
C VAL A 25 5.09 20.91 -1.54
N LEU A 26 4.14 21.81 -1.79
CA LEU A 26 4.42 23.14 -2.34
C LEU A 26 5.27 24.01 -1.39
N ASP A 27 5.12 23.84 -0.10
CA ASP A 27 5.80 24.63 0.95
C ASP A 27 7.15 24.01 1.42
N CYS A 28 7.54 22.84 0.93
CA CYS A 28 8.79 22.19 1.31
C CYS A 28 9.98 22.68 0.47
N ASP A 29 11.19 22.45 0.97
CA ASP A 29 12.45 22.76 0.29
C ASP A 29 13.07 21.50 -0.35
N VAL A 30 12.93 20.36 0.32
CA VAL A 30 13.57 19.08 -0.03
C VAL A 30 12.53 17.99 -0.12
N VAL A 31 12.65 17.12 -1.12
CA VAL A 31 11.81 15.92 -1.29
C VAL A 31 12.70 14.70 -1.48
N ILE A 32 12.47 13.64 -0.68
CA ILE A 32 13.13 12.34 -0.84
C ILE A 32 12.07 11.29 -1.10
N GLY A 33 12.06 10.65 -2.25
CA GLY A 33 11.03 9.67 -2.57
C GLY A 33 11.44 8.66 -3.64
N TYR A 34 10.68 7.59 -3.71
CA TYR A 34 10.77 6.63 -4.80
C TYR A 34 10.24 7.24 -6.09
N LYS A 35 10.72 6.75 -7.22
CA LYS A 35 10.30 7.23 -8.54
C LYS A 35 8.78 7.35 -8.70
N TYR A 36 8.03 6.33 -8.30
CA TYR A 36 6.55 6.32 -8.43
C TYR A 36 5.88 7.41 -7.59
N THR A 37 6.35 7.62 -6.36
CA THR A 37 5.79 8.67 -5.49
C THR A 37 6.12 10.07 -6.02
N LEU A 38 7.33 10.26 -6.53
CA LEU A 38 7.76 11.53 -7.15
C LEU A 38 6.95 11.83 -8.40
N GLN A 39 6.69 10.85 -9.26
CA GLN A 39 5.85 11.00 -10.45
C GLN A 39 4.42 11.44 -10.11
N THR A 40 3.85 10.88 -9.03
CA THR A 40 2.48 11.24 -8.60
C THR A 40 2.36 12.72 -8.21
N ILE A 41 3.42 13.32 -7.70
CA ILE A 41 3.44 14.73 -7.24
C ILE A 41 4.30 15.63 -8.12
N GLU A 42 4.72 15.19 -9.29
CA GLU A 42 5.67 15.89 -10.18
C GLU A 42 5.29 17.36 -10.43
N ALA A 43 3.99 17.64 -10.62
CA ALA A 43 3.49 18.99 -10.86
C ALA A 43 3.79 19.98 -9.72
N PHE A 44 4.10 19.50 -8.52
CA PHE A 44 4.36 20.30 -7.33
C PHE A 44 5.86 20.41 -6.97
N LEU A 45 6.75 19.74 -7.75
CA LEU A 45 8.18 19.62 -7.42
C LEU A 45 9.07 20.72 -7.99
N LYS A 46 8.52 21.65 -8.78
CA LYS A 46 9.31 22.72 -9.41
C LYS A 46 10.07 23.56 -8.38
N GLY A 47 11.38 23.67 -8.56
CA GLY A 47 12.27 24.51 -7.73
C GLY A 47 12.70 23.85 -6.41
N LYS A 48 12.42 22.57 -6.19
CA LYS A 48 12.78 21.83 -4.99
C LYS A 48 14.06 21.01 -5.17
N GLU A 49 14.77 20.79 -4.08
CA GLU A 49 15.86 19.81 -4.02
C GLU A 49 15.25 18.40 -3.97
N ILE A 50 15.55 17.55 -4.97
CA ILE A 50 14.92 16.24 -5.12
C ILE A 50 15.97 15.14 -4.99
N HIS A 51 15.70 14.15 -4.15
CA HIS A 51 16.49 12.93 -4.00
C HIS A 51 15.62 11.72 -4.36
N GLU A 52 15.84 11.14 -5.55
CA GLU A 52 15.22 9.87 -5.90
C GLU A 52 15.95 8.73 -5.19
N VAL A 53 15.19 7.85 -4.55
CA VAL A 53 15.70 6.73 -3.78
C VAL A 53 15.19 5.38 -4.29
N THR A 54 15.92 4.34 -3.91
CA THR A 54 15.60 2.93 -4.12
C THR A 54 15.77 2.18 -2.80
N MET A 55 15.33 0.94 -2.73
CA MET A 55 15.56 0.07 -1.55
C MET A 55 17.04 -0.03 -1.15
N LYS A 56 17.99 0.20 -2.08
CA LYS A 56 19.41 0.05 -1.82
C LYS A 56 20.10 1.28 -1.26
N ASN A 57 19.58 2.48 -1.56
CA ASN A 57 20.27 3.75 -1.23
C ASN A 57 19.44 4.68 -0.34
N GLN A 58 18.23 4.30 0.03
CA GLN A 58 17.33 5.17 0.83
C GLN A 58 17.94 5.55 2.18
N GLU A 59 18.58 4.59 2.87
CA GLU A 59 19.21 4.83 4.17
C GLU A 59 20.29 5.91 4.08
N ASP A 60 21.22 5.75 3.14
CA ASP A 60 22.30 6.71 2.92
C ASP A 60 21.76 8.09 2.52
N ALA A 61 20.69 8.13 1.73
CA ALA A 61 20.05 9.38 1.32
C ALA A 61 19.42 10.10 2.52
N TYR A 62 18.68 9.38 3.37
CA TYR A 62 18.10 9.96 4.59
C TYR A 62 19.17 10.50 5.53
N GLN A 63 20.23 9.72 5.80
CA GLN A 63 21.36 10.13 6.63
C GLN A 63 22.09 11.36 6.09
N LYS A 64 22.29 11.40 4.75
CA LYS A 64 22.95 12.53 4.09
C LYS A 64 22.13 13.81 4.23
N VAL A 65 20.83 13.73 3.95
CA VAL A 65 19.93 14.90 4.05
C VAL A 65 19.80 15.35 5.50
N ALA A 66 19.70 14.43 6.47
CA ALA A 66 19.61 14.78 7.87
C ALA A 66 20.79 15.68 8.33
N LYS A 67 22.01 15.42 7.84
CA LYS A 67 23.21 16.21 8.16
C LYS A 67 23.19 17.63 7.58
N SER A 68 22.45 17.88 6.50
CA SER A 68 22.42 19.15 5.78
C SER A 68 21.07 19.87 5.85
N LEU A 69 20.06 19.27 6.49
CA LEU A 69 18.69 19.77 6.47
C LEU A 69 18.54 21.15 7.11
N GLY A 70 19.18 21.39 8.27
CA GLY A 70 19.11 22.67 8.97
C GLY A 70 17.66 23.08 9.26
N GLN A 71 17.27 24.28 8.78
CA GLN A 71 15.91 24.81 8.92
C GLN A 71 15.00 24.50 7.74
N LYS A 72 15.50 23.78 6.72
CA LYS A 72 14.71 23.38 5.55
C LYS A 72 13.59 22.43 5.93
N LYS A 73 12.48 22.48 5.17
CA LYS A 73 11.37 21.54 5.28
C LYS A 73 11.58 20.36 4.34
N LEU A 74 11.53 19.16 4.88
CA LEU A 74 11.66 17.91 4.14
C LEU A 74 10.30 17.22 4.01
N VAL A 75 9.98 16.76 2.80
CA VAL A 75 8.86 15.85 2.53
C VAL A 75 9.37 14.50 2.06
N VAL A 76 8.83 13.44 2.66
CA VAL A 76 9.02 12.05 2.22
C VAL A 76 7.66 11.51 1.77
N PRO A 77 7.41 11.39 0.44
CA PRO A 77 6.15 10.91 -0.10
C PRO A 77 6.10 9.39 -0.13
N PHE A 78 4.95 8.82 0.27
CA PHE A 78 4.64 7.39 0.27
C PHE A 78 3.47 7.09 -0.67
N THR A 79 3.52 5.99 -1.40
CA THR A 79 2.38 5.53 -2.20
C THR A 79 1.21 5.16 -1.30
N GLY A 80 0.01 5.60 -1.63
CA GLY A 80 -1.19 5.37 -0.83
C GLY A 80 -1.21 6.20 0.45
N ASP A 81 -1.30 5.53 1.58
CA ASP A 81 -1.33 6.10 2.93
C ASP A 81 -0.10 5.66 3.73
N VAL A 82 0.52 6.61 4.44
CA VAL A 82 1.73 6.37 5.26
C VAL A 82 1.50 5.34 6.37
N ASN A 83 0.28 5.31 6.92
CA ASN A 83 -0.06 4.44 8.05
C ASN A 83 -0.31 2.98 7.62
N PHE A 84 -0.18 2.68 6.32
CA PHE A 84 -0.45 1.34 5.81
C PHE A 84 0.72 0.81 4.96
N SER A 85 1.35 -0.27 5.42
CA SER A 85 2.49 -0.99 4.81
C SER A 85 3.85 -0.27 4.83
N GLU A 86 3.97 0.89 5.48
CA GLU A 86 5.19 1.70 5.47
C GLU A 86 5.83 1.87 6.87
N SER A 87 5.37 1.12 7.86
CA SER A 87 5.83 1.25 9.25
C SER A 87 7.34 1.14 9.41
N GLU A 88 8.00 0.21 8.71
CA GLU A 88 9.45 0.02 8.77
C GLU A 88 10.23 1.26 8.30
N VAL A 89 9.70 1.99 7.30
CA VAL A 89 10.33 3.22 6.80
C VAL A 89 10.00 4.40 7.73
N VAL A 90 8.78 4.46 8.26
CA VAL A 90 8.38 5.49 9.24
C VAL A 90 9.25 5.42 10.50
N ASP A 91 9.46 4.22 11.06
CA ASP A 91 10.31 4.00 12.23
C ASP A 91 11.74 4.49 11.96
N ARG A 92 12.28 4.17 10.79
CA ARG A 92 13.60 4.65 10.35
C ARG A 92 13.68 6.16 10.23
N LEU A 93 12.65 6.81 9.69
CA LEU A 93 12.59 8.28 9.61
C LEU A 93 12.59 8.89 11.02
N ILE A 94 11.86 8.29 11.97
CA ILE A 94 11.85 8.73 13.36
C ILE A 94 13.23 8.56 14.01
N GLU A 95 13.91 7.45 13.75
CA GLU A 95 15.27 7.21 14.25
C GLU A 95 16.28 8.25 13.73
N ILE A 96 16.18 8.62 12.43
CA ILE A 96 17.13 9.53 11.79
C ILE A 96 16.83 11.00 12.06
N PHE A 97 15.56 11.41 12.01
CA PHE A 97 15.16 12.82 12.08
C PHE A 97 14.54 13.22 13.42
N GLY A 98 14.30 12.25 14.31
CA GLY A 98 13.57 12.45 15.55
C GLY A 98 12.06 12.56 15.31
N ASN A 99 11.43 13.66 15.74
CA ASN A 99 10.01 13.85 15.59
C ASN A 99 9.64 14.22 14.14
N ILE A 100 8.72 13.48 13.51
CA ILE A 100 8.19 13.74 12.18
C ILE A 100 6.67 13.99 12.22
N THR A 101 6.14 14.69 11.22
CA THR A 101 4.68 14.84 11.05
C THR A 101 4.20 13.88 9.97
N ILE A 102 3.23 13.02 10.32
CA ILE A 102 2.58 12.12 9.37
C ILE A 102 1.30 12.76 8.85
N ILE A 103 1.16 12.83 7.52
CA ILE A 103 -0.06 13.29 6.85
C ILE A 103 -0.64 12.13 6.05
N PRO A 104 -1.84 11.64 6.40
CA PRO A 104 -2.45 10.51 5.73
C PRO A 104 -2.77 10.81 4.27
N GLY A 105 -2.80 9.76 3.46
CA GLY A 105 -3.25 9.80 2.07
C GLY A 105 -4.42 8.84 1.83
N ILE A 106 -4.92 8.78 0.61
CA ILE A 106 -5.91 7.79 0.21
C ILE A 106 -5.17 6.49 -0.11
N SER A 107 -5.46 5.44 0.65
CA SER A 107 -4.81 4.13 0.47
C SER A 107 -5.32 3.40 -0.78
N ALA A 108 -4.45 2.66 -1.44
CA ALA A 108 -4.83 1.72 -2.49
C ALA A 108 -5.85 0.68 -2.01
N THR A 109 -5.80 0.29 -0.74
CA THR A 109 -6.76 -0.64 -0.13
C THR A 109 -8.16 -0.05 -0.02
N GLN A 110 -8.28 1.25 0.29
CA GLN A 110 -9.58 1.95 0.29
C GLN A 110 -10.19 2.00 -1.10
N VAL A 111 -9.38 2.30 -2.13
CA VAL A 111 -9.86 2.34 -3.51
C VAL A 111 -10.26 0.95 -3.99
N ALA A 112 -9.45 -0.08 -3.71
CA ALA A 112 -9.77 -1.47 -4.07
C ALA A 112 -11.07 -1.95 -3.41
N ALA A 113 -11.27 -1.67 -2.10
CA ALA A 113 -12.50 -1.99 -1.40
C ALA A 113 -13.73 -1.31 -2.01
N SER A 114 -13.61 -0.02 -2.35
CA SER A 114 -14.68 0.74 -3.00
C SER A 114 -15.06 0.16 -4.36
N LYS A 115 -14.08 -0.19 -5.20
CA LYS A 115 -14.31 -0.80 -6.52
C LYS A 115 -14.93 -2.19 -6.41
N ALA A 116 -14.50 -2.99 -5.45
CA ALA A 116 -15.06 -4.32 -5.17
C ALA A 116 -16.41 -4.27 -4.43
N GLN A 117 -16.90 -3.07 -4.06
CA GLN A 117 -18.11 -2.86 -3.26
C GLN A 117 -18.09 -3.62 -1.93
N VAL A 118 -16.93 -3.59 -1.26
CA VAL A 118 -16.70 -4.24 0.03
C VAL A 118 -16.57 -3.18 1.11
N PRO A 119 -17.49 -3.12 2.09
CA PRO A 119 -17.40 -2.18 3.22
C PRO A 119 -16.17 -2.47 4.09
N LEU A 120 -15.37 -1.45 4.41
CA LEU A 120 -14.17 -1.62 5.23
C LEU A 120 -14.47 -1.99 6.68
N ASP A 121 -15.60 -1.55 7.23
CA ASP A 121 -16.07 -1.90 8.58
C ASP A 121 -16.46 -3.38 8.72
N ARG A 122 -16.69 -4.08 7.60
CA ARG A 122 -16.95 -5.53 7.51
C ARG A 122 -15.80 -6.31 6.87
N SER A 123 -14.62 -5.74 6.90
CA SER A 123 -13.43 -6.29 6.25
C SER A 123 -12.24 -6.36 7.20
N LYS A 124 -11.25 -7.17 6.83
CA LYS A 124 -9.89 -7.10 7.36
C LYS A 124 -8.95 -6.60 6.27
N VAL A 125 -8.16 -5.59 6.61
CA VAL A 125 -7.11 -5.09 5.73
C VAL A 125 -5.80 -5.72 6.20
N ILE A 126 -5.15 -6.51 5.32
CA ILE A 126 -3.96 -7.29 5.65
C ILE A 126 -2.84 -6.91 4.68
N THR A 127 -1.68 -6.56 5.20
CA THR A 127 -0.48 -6.43 4.37
C THR A 127 0.44 -7.63 4.56
N MET A 128 0.87 -8.20 3.44
CA MET A 128 2.00 -9.15 3.36
C MET A 128 3.27 -8.42 2.88
N HIS A 129 3.17 -7.13 2.54
CA HIS A 129 4.26 -6.29 2.05
C HIS A 129 5.12 -5.79 3.21
N ILE A 130 5.76 -6.72 3.91
CA ILE A 130 6.65 -6.49 5.04
C ILE A 130 7.94 -7.31 4.86
N THR A 131 9.05 -6.88 5.43
CA THR A 131 10.35 -7.58 5.31
C THR A 131 10.49 -8.75 6.27
N THR A 132 9.77 -8.71 7.40
CA THR A 132 9.73 -9.74 8.43
C THR A 132 8.94 -11.00 8.00
N PRO A 133 9.03 -12.13 8.72
CA PRO A 133 8.26 -13.34 8.43
C PRO A 133 6.74 -13.10 8.42
N ILE A 134 6.03 -13.72 7.46
CA ILE A 134 4.58 -13.52 7.22
C ILE A 134 3.68 -14.64 7.73
N GLU A 135 4.22 -15.60 8.47
CA GLU A 135 3.45 -16.75 8.98
C GLU A 135 2.28 -16.29 9.86
N GLY A 136 2.50 -15.30 10.71
CA GLY A 136 1.43 -14.67 11.50
C GLY A 136 0.35 -14.02 10.63
N LYS A 137 0.75 -13.36 9.53
CA LYS A 137 -0.18 -12.76 8.56
C LYS A 137 -0.96 -13.79 7.75
N LYS A 138 -0.36 -14.94 7.44
CA LYS A 138 -1.06 -16.06 6.82
C LYS A 138 -2.14 -16.62 7.74
N LEU A 139 -1.86 -16.73 9.04
CA LEU A 139 -2.85 -17.15 10.04
C LEU A 139 -3.95 -16.09 10.22
N GLU A 140 -3.61 -14.80 10.21
CA GLU A 140 -4.57 -13.71 10.25
C GLU A 140 -5.52 -13.79 9.04
N LEU A 141 -4.99 -14.05 7.83
CA LEU A 141 -5.78 -14.26 6.62
C LEU A 141 -6.77 -15.43 6.77
N GLN A 142 -6.31 -16.60 7.24
CA GLN A 142 -7.19 -17.74 7.45
C GLN A 142 -8.31 -17.43 8.44
N ARG A 143 -7.97 -16.80 9.59
CA ARG A 143 -8.96 -16.44 10.61
C ARG A 143 -9.98 -15.45 10.07
N ALA A 144 -9.54 -14.41 9.35
CA ALA A 144 -10.45 -13.44 8.76
C ALA A 144 -11.46 -14.11 7.81
N ILE A 145 -11.00 -15.06 6.99
CA ILE A 145 -11.88 -15.82 6.09
C ILE A 145 -12.85 -16.72 6.88
N LEU A 146 -12.38 -17.43 7.89
CA LEU A 146 -13.22 -18.31 8.72
C LEU A 146 -14.29 -17.53 9.52
N ASP A 147 -13.94 -16.33 9.97
CA ASP A 147 -14.85 -15.42 10.69
C ASP A 147 -15.85 -14.72 9.75
N GLY A 148 -15.78 -14.98 8.43
CA GLY A 148 -16.69 -14.42 7.43
C GLY A 148 -16.39 -13.00 7.00
N PHE A 149 -15.24 -12.44 7.36
CA PHE A 149 -14.82 -11.12 6.90
C PHE A 149 -14.38 -11.15 5.43
N SER A 150 -14.73 -10.12 4.68
CA SER A 150 -14.02 -9.82 3.45
C SER A 150 -12.59 -9.40 3.78
N VAL A 151 -11.65 -9.65 2.85
CA VAL A 151 -10.24 -9.31 3.07
C VAL A 151 -9.74 -8.43 1.95
N VAL A 152 -9.17 -7.28 2.30
CA VAL A 152 -8.41 -6.44 1.39
C VAL A 152 -6.93 -6.67 1.68
N LEU A 153 -6.20 -7.21 0.71
CA LEU A 153 -4.86 -7.74 0.92
C LEU A 153 -3.85 -7.10 -0.03
N VAL A 154 -2.73 -6.64 0.54
CA VAL A 154 -1.54 -6.24 -0.21
C VAL A 154 -0.56 -7.41 -0.23
N PRO A 155 -0.28 -8.01 -1.40
CA PRO A 155 0.61 -9.16 -1.52
C PRO A 155 2.08 -8.85 -1.24
N ARG A 156 2.92 -9.89 -1.26
CA ARG A 156 4.37 -9.78 -1.03
C ARG A 156 5.14 -10.02 -2.33
N PRO A 157 5.69 -8.97 -2.98
CA PRO A 157 6.07 -9.03 -4.39
C PRO A 157 7.55 -9.35 -4.67
N TRP A 158 8.40 -9.74 -3.72
CA TRP A 158 9.84 -9.88 -3.98
C TRP A 158 10.21 -11.18 -4.71
N PRO A 159 10.18 -11.24 -6.07
CA PRO A 159 10.33 -12.48 -6.83
C PRO A 159 11.76 -13.06 -6.80
N ARG A 160 12.76 -12.24 -6.49
CA ARG A 160 14.17 -12.69 -6.41
C ARG A 160 14.47 -13.50 -5.15
N ASP A 161 13.60 -13.47 -4.17
CA ASP A 161 13.69 -14.22 -2.94
C ASP A 161 12.39 -15.01 -2.76
N PRO A 162 12.36 -16.33 -3.09
CA PRO A 162 11.16 -17.14 -2.97
C PRO A 162 10.58 -17.17 -1.55
N SER A 163 11.42 -16.96 -0.52
CA SER A 163 10.94 -16.86 0.87
C SER A 163 10.18 -15.56 1.14
N LYS A 164 10.33 -14.57 0.25
CA LYS A 164 9.71 -13.25 0.30
C LYS A 164 8.72 -13.00 -0.84
N HIS A 165 8.29 -14.05 -1.54
CA HIS A 165 7.27 -13.98 -2.59
C HIS A 165 6.01 -14.69 -2.12
N PHE A 166 4.91 -13.97 -2.05
CA PHE A 166 3.60 -14.49 -1.69
C PHE A 166 2.54 -13.63 -2.37
N MET A 167 2.41 -13.85 -3.67
CA MET A 167 1.50 -13.16 -4.56
C MET A 167 0.17 -13.94 -4.69
N GLN A 168 -0.70 -13.49 -5.55
CA GLN A 168 -2.06 -14.02 -5.70
C GLN A 168 -2.09 -15.52 -5.97
N SER A 169 -1.20 -16.03 -6.82
CA SER A 169 -1.11 -17.46 -7.13
C SER A 169 -0.71 -18.28 -5.90
N GLU A 170 0.31 -17.87 -5.15
CA GLU A 170 0.75 -18.54 -3.93
C GLU A 170 -0.31 -18.46 -2.82
N ILE A 171 -1.03 -17.33 -2.74
CA ILE A 171 -2.15 -17.16 -1.80
C ILE A 171 -3.27 -18.16 -2.11
N ALA A 172 -3.65 -18.31 -3.38
CA ALA A 172 -4.67 -19.24 -3.80
C ALA A 172 -4.26 -20.70 -3.49
N GLN A 173 -3.03 -21.07 -3.82
CA GLN A 173 -2.48 -22.41 -3.50
C GLN A 173 -2.43 -22.65 -1.99
N TYR A 174 -2.01 -21.64 -1.21
CA TYR A 174 -1.95 -21.73 0.24
C TYR A 174 -3.34 -21.97 0.85
N LEU A 175 -4.34 -21.20 0.45
CA LEU A 175 -5.71 -21.38 0.95
C LEU A 175 -6.28 -22.73 0.55
N ARG A 176 -6.10 -23.18 -0.70
CA ARG A 176 -6.52 -24.51 -1.15
C ARG A 176 -5.86 -25.63 -0.34
N LYS A 177 -4.54 -25.57 -0.10
CA LYS A 177 -3.80 -26.54 0.72
C LYS A 177 -4.28 -26.62 2.16
N ASN A 178 -4.83 -25.51 2.69
CA ASN A 178 -5.39 -25.44 4.04
C ASN A 178 -6.91 -25.71 4.08
N GLY A 179 -7.49 -26.27 3.01
CA GLY A 179 -8.87 -26.76 3.00
C GLY A 179 -9.94 -25.71 2.75
N PHE A 180 -9.58 -24.49 2.30
CA PHE A 180 -10.57 -23.47 1.94
C PHE A 180 -11.22 -23.78 0.59
N ASP A 181 -12.51 -23.44 0.45
CA ASP A 181 -13.27 -23.56 -0.80
C ASP A 181 -12.90 -22.45 -1.78
N THR A 182 -11.76 -22.61 -2.43
CA THR A 182 -11.24 -21.62 -3.39
C THR A 182 -12.08 -21.49 -4.67
N LYS A 183 -12.94 -22.48 -4.98
CA LYS A 183 -13.79 -22.46 -6.19
C LYS A 183 -15.01 -21.56 -6.05
N ASN A 184 -15.46 -21.30 -4.83
CA ASN A 184 -16.61 -20.44 -4.56
C ASN A 184 -16.23 -19.09 -3.89
N MET A 185 -14.93 -18.85 -3.71
CA MET A 185 -14.41 -17.64 -3.07
C MET A 185 -14.21 -16.54 -4.12
N LYS A 186 -15.11 -15.56 -4.18
CA LYS A 186 -15.05 -14.44 -5.12
C LYS A 186 -13.87 -13.53 -4.82
N VAL A 187 -13.10 -13.18 -5.85
CA VAL A 187 -11.92 -12.31 -5.74
C VAL A 187 -11.87 -11.26 -6.82
N PHE A 188 -11.23 -10.15 -6.47
CA PHE A 188 -10.83 -9.07 -7.36
C PHE A 188 -9.34 -8.86 -7.21
N VAL A 189 -8.64 -8.59 -8.30
CA VAL A 189 -7.27 -8.11 -8.28
C VAL A 189 -7.20 -6.84 -9.11
N TYR A 190 -6.67 -5.80 -8.53
CA TYR A 190 -6.47 -4.50 -9.18
C TYR A 190 -4.98 -4.23 -9.29
N GLU A 191 -4.51 -3.89 -10.49
CA GLU A 191 -3.13 -3.48 -10.73
C GLU A 191 -3.09 -2.02 -11.13
N PHE A 192 -2.03 -1.31 -10.77
CA PHE A 192 -1.81 0.10 -11.11
C PHE A 192 -3.01 1.01 -10.83
N LEU A 193 -3.67 0.77 -9.70
CA LEU A 193 -4.91 1.46 -9.29
C LEU A 193 -4.84 2.97 -9.54
N THR A 194 -5.93 3.50 -10.11
CA THR A 194 -6.16 4.92 -10.41
C THR A 194 -5.29 5.52 -11.52
N THR A 195 -4.36 4.77 -12.07
CA THR A 195 -3.54 5.22 -13.20
C THR A 195 -4.17 4.87 -14.56
N ASP A 196 -3.62 5.41 -15.65
CA ASP A 196 -4.06 5.07 -17.02
C ASP A 196 -3.71 3.62 -17.42
N LYS A 197 -2.91 2.92 -16.59
CA LYS A 197 -2.53 1.52 -16.77
C LYS A 197 -3.33 0.56 -15.89
N GLU A 198 -4.35 1.07 -15.22
CA GLU A 198 -5.17 0.25 -14.31
C GLU A 198 -5.76 -0.95 -15.04
N THR A 199 -5.59 -2.13 -14.45
CA THR A 199 -6.24 -3.37 -14.89
C THR A 199 -6.99 -4.00 -13.73
N GLU A 200 -8.03 -4.78 -14.07
CA GLU A 200 -8.87 -5.49 -13.12
C GLU A 200 -9.02 -6.95 -13.53
N PHE A 201 -8.87 -7.85 -12.57
CA PHE A 201 -9.28 -9.25 -12.67
C PHE A 201 -10.45 -9.49 -11.72
N VAL A 202 -11.50 -10.15 -12.22
CA VAL A 202 -12.66 -10.60 -11.44
C VAL A 202 -12.85 -12.09 -11.69
N GLY A 203 -12.93 -12.89 -10.63
CA GLY A 203 -13.10 -14.34 -10.73
C GLY A 203 -13.25 -14.99 -9.39
N VAL A 204 -12.84 -16.26 -9.29
CA VAL A 204 -12.75 -16.99 -8.02
C VAL A 204 -11.29 -17.26 -7.66
N MET A 205 -11.05 -17.56 -6.39
CA MET A 205 -9.69 -17.74 -5.86
C MET A 205 -8.90 -18.80 -6.64
N SER A 206 -9.53 -19.91 -7.03
CA SER A 206 -8.86 -20.97 -7.81
C SER A 206 -8.37 -20.50 -9.19
N ASP A 207 -8.97 -19.47 -9.78
CA ASP A 207 -8.57 -18.93 -11.08
C ASP A 207 -7.26 -18.15 -11.03
N LEU A 208 -6.77 -17.83 -9.84
CA LEU A 208 -5.50 -17.12 -9.63
C LEU A 208 -4.29 -18.05 -9.70
N GLU A 209 -4.46 -19.36 -9.56
CA GLU A 209 -3.35 -20.32 -9.58
C GLU A 209 -2.64 -20.27 -10.94
N GLY A 210 -1.33 -20.01 -10.93
CA GLY A 210 -0.51 -19.87 -12.13
C GLY A 210 -0.63 -18.55 -12.86
N LYS A 211 -1.44 -17.59 -12.38
CA LYS A 211 -1.47 -16.22 -12.93
C LYS A 211 -0.42 -15.35 -12.27
N GLU A 212 0.16 -14.48 -13.08
CA GLU A 212 1.11 -13.45 -12.63
C GLU A 212 0.42 -12.09 -12.62
N PHE A 213 0.72 -11.30 -11.58
CA PHE A 213 0.26 -9.93 -11.40
C PHE A 213 1.43 -9.04 -11.03
N SER A 214 1.28 -7.74 -11.29
CA SER A 214 2.26 -6.74 -10.93
C SER A 214 2.47 -6.65 -9.42
N ASP A 215 3.66 -6.23 -9.01
CA ASP A 215 3.98 -5.83 -7.63
C ASP A 215 3.13 -4.64 -7.12
N LEU A 216 2.60 -3.83 -8.04
CA LEU A 216 1.67 -2.74 -7.74
C LEU A 216 0.21 -3.23 -7.82
N SER A 217 -0.12 -4.26 -7.06
CA SER A 217 -1.46 -4.85 -7.03
C SER A 217 -2.06 -4.93 -5.63
N VAL A 218 -3.40 -4.87 -5.59
CA VAL A 218 -4.21 -5.12 -4.38
C VAL A 218 -5.23 -6.19 -4.71
N MET A 219 -5.39 -7.17 -3.83
CA MET A 219 -6.39 -8.22 -3.95
C MET A 219 -7.52 -8.01 -2.94
N VAL A 220 -8.75 -8.28 -3.36
CA VAL A 220 -9.93 -8.29 -2.49
C VAL A 220 -10.58 -9.66 -2.54
N ILE A 221 -10.71 -10.31 -1.37
CA ILE A 221 -11.53 -11.51 -1.18
C ILE A 221 -12.90 -11.02 -0.69
N ASN A 222 -13.93 -11.19 -1.51
CA ASN A 222 -15.26 -10.68 -1.19
C ASN A 222 -16.12 -11.78 -0.58
N GLN A 223 -16.40 -11.69 0.70
CA GLN A 223 -17.37 -12.53 1.43
C GLN A 223 -18.61 -11.73 1.84
N HIS A 224 -18.70 -10.46 1.42
CA HIS A 224 -19.82 -9.61 1.75
C HIS A 224 -21.10 -10.16 1.12
N LYS A 225 -22.07 -10.51 1.97
CA LYS A 225 -23.44 -10.82 1.58
C LYS A 225 -24.29 -9.57 1.81
N LEU A 226 -25.06 -9.19 0.80
CA LEU A 226 -26.08 -8.15 0.97
C LEU A 226 -27.07 -8.64 2.02
N GLU A 227 -27.07 -8.01 3.18
CA GLU A 227 -28.16 -8.20 4.15
C GLU A 227 -29.40 -7.53 3.58
N SER A 228 -30.51 -8.25 3.51
CA SER A 228 -31.77 -7.64 3.20
C SER A 228 -32.19 -6.79 4.40
N TYR A 229 -31.98 -5.50 4.34
CA TYR A 229 -32.51 -4.51 5.32
C TYR A 229 -34.02 -4.35 5.19
N ILE A 230 -34.75 -5.45 4.97
CA ILE A 230 -36.19 -5.46 4.96
C ILE A 230 -36.61 -5.81 6.37
N ASN A 231 -36.92 -4.81 7.16
CA ASN A 231 -37.75 -4.78 8.36
C ASN A 231 -37.18 -3.83 9.43
N PHE A 232 -37.32 -2.55 9.15
CA PHE A 232 -37.50 -1.54 10.19
C PHE A 232 -38.85 -0.85 9.97
#